data_57413667ed963dfc33844f54e2623935
#
_entry.id   57413667ed963dfc33844f54e2623935
#
_cell.length_a   1.000
_cell.length_b   1.000
_cell.length_c   1.000
_cell.angle_alpha   90.00
_cell.angle_beta   90.00
_cell.angle_gamma   90.00
#
_symmetry.space_group_name_H-M   'P 1'
#
loop_
_entity.id
_entity.type
_entity.pdbx_description
1 polymer ?
#
loop_
_entity_poly.entity_id
_entity_poly.type
_entity_poly.pdbx_seq_one_letter_code
_entity_poly.pdbx_strand_id
1 'polypeptide(L)'
;MKKIWYNGQSNFVSAILISEEMKMKYNAIFFDVDGTLIDSAPGIRESFAYTFRELGINDEGMDYNQFFGPPLRRSYAKFLSDPAKIERAVELYRAYYHKKGRHDCSLYPGVKEMLQALREHGLVLCTATSKAVHVVTPILQELGIADFFDKIGGASEDASIDTKTAVIQNLLKDHSLKEKKILMVGDRRDDMIGAAECGLDAAGVLYGYGSREEIEPYHPVYMAKNCNELVNYILEGDSNE
;
A
#
# COMPACT_ATOMS: atom_id res chain seq x y z
N MET A 1 44.12 -44.84 12.74
CA MET A 1 43.22 -44.18 13.70
C MET A 1 43.41 -42.68 13.68
N LYS A 2 43.15 -41.99 12.57
CA LYS A 2 43.31 -40.50 12.49
C LYS A 2 42.47 -39.89 11.38
N LYS A 3 41.21 -40.22 11.28
CA LYS A 3 40.33 -39.68 10.24
C LYS A 3 38.88 -39.33 10.64
N ILE A 4 38.58 -39.27 11.94
CA ILE A 4 37.19 -39.07 12.39
C ILE A 4 36.92 -37.69 12.99
N TRP A 5 37.91 -36.82 13.14
CA TRP A 5 37.74 -35.55 13.84
C TRP A 5 37.53 -34.32 12.94
N TYR A 6 37.52 -34.47 11.62
CA TYR A 6 37.35 -33.32 10.72
C TYR A 6 35.90 -33.05 10.30
N ASN A 7 34.97 -33.99 10.47
CA ASN A 7 33.58 -33.81 10.07
C ASN A 7 32.68 -33.23 11.15
N GLY A 8 33.12 -33.14 12.39
CA GLY A 8 32.29 -32.64 13.48
C GLY A 8 32.31 -31.08 13.63
N GLN A 9 33.42 -30.45 13.20
CA GLN A 9 33.56 -28.99 13.36
C GLN A 9 32.88 -28.21 12.20
N SER A 10 32.86 -28.76 10.99
CA SER A 10 32.19 -28.11 9.86
C SER A 10 30.68 -28.06 10.02
N ASN A 11 30.07 -29.10 10.61
CA ASN A 11 28.62 -29.11 10.84
C ASN A 11 28.22 -28.21 12.01
N PHE A 12 29.11 -28.01 13.01
CA PHE A 12 28.81 -27.11 14.13
C PHE A 12 28.97 -25.63 13.74
N VAL A 13 29.96 -25.32 12.91
CA VAL A 13 30.15 -23.97 12.35
C VAL A 13 29.02 -23.65 11.37
N SER A 14 28.59 -24.61 10.52
CA SER A 14 27.42 -24.43 9.66
C SER A 14 26.13 -24.28 10.45
N ALA A 15 25.96 -25.04 11.55
CA ALA A 15 24.80 -24.91 12.43
C ALA A 15 24.80 -23.59 13.23
N ILE A 16 25.96 -23.09 13.61
CA ILE A 16 26.08 -21.78 14.28
C ILE A 16 25.87 -20.65 13.27
N LEU A 17 26.37 -20.79 12.03
CA LEU A 17 26.13 -19.81 10.97
C LEU A 17 24.67 -19.81 10.48
N ILE A 18 23.95 -20.92 10.59
CA ILE A 18 22.50 -21.00 10.29
C ILE A 18 21.65 -20.44 11.45
N SER A 19 22.20 -20.37 12.68
CA SER A 19 21.49 -19.82 13.84
C SER A 19 21.63 -18.30 14.01
N GLU A 20 22.48 -17.64 13.24
CA GLU A 20 22.48 -16.20 13.00
C GLU A 20 21.69 -15.87 11.70
N GLU A 21 20.59 -16.56 11.45
CA GLU A 21 19.56 -16.04 10.54
C GLU A 21 19.18 -14.65 11.04
N MET A 22 19.51 -13.64 10.26
CA MET A 22 19.10 -12.25 10.52
C MET A 22 17.61 -12.28 10.81
N LYS A 23 17.25 -12.05 12.08
CA LYS A 23 15.87 -12.09 12.53
C LYS A 23 15.19 -10.86 11.94
N MET A 24 14.57 -11.03 10.78
CA MET A 24 13.85 -9.94 10.13
C MET A 24 12.94 -9.25 11.12
N LYS A 25 12.95 -7.92 11.08
CA LYS A 25 12.14 -7.09 11.99
C LYS A 25 10.65 -7.34 11.78
N TYR A 26 10.22 -7.66 10.55
CA TYR A 26 8.84 -7.89 10.16
C TYR A 26 8.65 -9.26 9.51
N ASN A 27 7.43 -9.81 9.62
CA ASN A 27 7.05 -11.09 9.01
C ASN A 27 5.96 -10.91 7.94
N ALA A 28 5.29 -9.76 7.94
CA ALA A 28 4.30 -9.40 6.96
C ALA A 28 4.35 -7.90 6.65
N ILE A 29 4.03 -7.57 5.40
CA ILE A 29 3.97 -6.18 4.93
C ILE A 29 2.58 -5.93 4.37
N PHE A 30 1.95 -4.86 4.83
CA PHE A 30 0.72 -4.34 4.28
C PHE A 30 1.04 -3.13 3.41
N PHE A 31 0.66 -3.16 2.14
CA PHE A 31 0.92 -2.07 1.21
C PHE A 31 -0.37 -1.31 0.89
N ASP A 32 -0.35 0.01 0.96
CA ASP A 32 -1.27 0.78 0.14
C ASP A 32 -0.96 0.57 -1.35
N VAL A 33 -1.87 0.97 -2.21
CA VAL A 33 -1.75 0.73 -3.67
C VAL A 33 -1.53 2.04 -4.42
N ASP A 34 -2.50 2.96 -4.36
CA ASP A 34 -2.44 4.23 -5.10
C ASP A 34 -1.44 5.20 -4.46
N GLY A 35 -0.39 5.58 -5.17
CA GLY A 35 0.70 6.40 -4.61
C GLY A 35 1.80 5.61 -3.92
N THR A 36 1.63 4.31 -3.74
CA THR A 36 2.61 3.44 -3.07
C THR A 36 3.17 2.37 -4.02
N LEU A 37 2.31 1.60 -4.65
CA LEU A 37 2.69 0.58 -5.63
C LEU A 37 2.48 1.06 -7.06
N ILE A 38 1.42 1.86 -7.29
CA ILE A 38 1.05 2.35 -8.61
C ILE A 38 0.89 3.86 -8.63
N ASP A 39 1.32 4.48 -9.73
CA ASP A 39 0.91 5.82 -10.10
C ASP A 39 -0.40 5.72 -10.89
N SER A 40 -1.51 5.97 -10.21
CA SER A 40 -2.86 6.02 -10.78
C SER A 40 -3.39 7.45 -10.95
N ALA A 41 -2.55 8.46 -10.68
CA ALA A 41 -2.93 9.87 -10.78
C ALA A 41 -3.52 10.25 -12.14
N PRO A 42 -2.98 9.79 -13.30
CA PRO A 42 -3.56 10.12 -14.60
C PRO A 42 -5.02 9.67 -14.71
N GLY A 43 -5.33 8.42 -14.40
CA GLY A 43 -6.68 7.87 -14.49
C GLY A 43 -7.66 8.46 -13.48
N ILE A 44 -7.20 8.75 -12.26
CA ILE A 44 -8.00 9.42 -11.23
C ILE A 44 -8.33 10.86 -11.67
N ARG A 45 -7.32 11.61 -12.11
CA ARG A 45 -7.48 13.00 -12.59
C ARG A 45 -8.51 13.09 -13.70
N GLU A 46 -8.36 12.25 -14.75
CA GLU A 46 -9.25 12.28 -15.89
C GLU A 46 -10.70 11.88 -15.50
N SER A 47 -10.86 10.98 -14.54
CA SER A 47 -12.16 10.59 -14.03
C SER A 47 -12.86 11.70 -13.26
N PHE A 48 -12.12 12.49 -12.47
CA PHE A 48 -12.66 13.70 -11.83
C PHE A 48 -12.99 14.78 -12.85
N ALA A 49 -12.09 15.06 -13.81
CA ALA A 49 -12.31 16.05 -14.87
C ALA A 49 -13.56 15.70 -15.70
N TYR A 50 -13.71 14.43 -16.07
CA TYR A 50 -14.93 13.97 -16.71
C TYR A 50 -16.18 14.25 -15.88
N THR A 51 -16.15 13.91 -14.60
CA THR A 51 -17.29 14.09 -13.70
C THR A 51 -17.64 15.57 -13.52
N PHE A 52 -16.64 16.43 -13.33
CA PHE A 52 -16.86 17.88 -13.20
C PHE A 52 -17.50 18.46 -14.46
N ARG A 53 -17.02 18.08 -15.63
CA ARG A 53 -17.60 18.50 -16.92
C ARG A 53 -19.06 18.06 -17.07
N GLU A 54 -19.40 16.81 -16.74
CA GLU A 54 -20.77 16.28 -16.80
C GLU A 54 -21.73 17.00 -15.81
N LEU A 55 -21.20 17.49 -14.71
CA LEU A 55 -21.97 18.22 -13.69
C LEU A 55 -21.93 19.74 -13.86
N GLY A 56 -21.23 20.26 -14.88
CA GLY A 56 -21.07 21.69 -15.11
C GLY A 56 -20.26 22.42 -14.01
N ILE A 57 -19.39 21.69 -13.31
CA ILE A 57 -18.48 22.26 -12.30
C ILE A 57 -17.24 22.78 -13.03
N ASN A 58 -16.90 24.05 -12.80
CA ASN A 58 -15.65 24.62 -13.33
C ASN A 58 -14.46 24.08 -12.51
N ASP A 59 -13.52 23.44 -13.18
CA ASP A 59 -12.29 22.87 -12.62
C ASP A 59 -11.01 23.59 -13.08
N GLU A 60 -11.17 24.77 -13.70
CA GLU A 60 -10.04 25.59 -14.14
C GLU A 60 -9.15 25.99 -12.95
N GLY A 61 -7.85 25.67 -13.04
CA GLY A 61 -6.90 25.94 -11.96
C GLY A 61 -7.01 25.03 -10.73
N MET A 62 -7.83 23.97 -10.80
CA MET A 62 -8.01 23.05 -9.69
C MET A 62 -6.77 22.16 -9.47
N ASP A 63 -6.29 22.10 -8.22
CA ASP A 63 -5.29 21.12 -7.83
C ASP A 63 -5.93 19.75 -7.62
N TYR A 64 -5.67 18.83 -8.53
CA TYR A 64 -6.20 17.47 -8.47
C TYR A 64 -5.52 16.58 -7.44
N ASN A 65 -4.34 16.96 -6.92
CA ASN A 65 -3.62 16.15 -5.91
C ASN A 65 -4.46 15.99 -4.63
N GLN A 66 -5.35 16.92 -4.34
CA GLN A 66 -6.26 16.85 -3.21
C GLN A 66 -7.27 15.69 -3.26
N PHE A 67 -7.42 15.02 -4.41
CA PHE A 67 -8.36 13.91 -4.62
C PHE A 67 -7.69 12.54 -4.58
N PHE A 68 -6.36 12.50 -4.54
CA PHE A 68 -5.64 11.24 -4.47
C PHE A 68 -5.60 10.73 -3.04
N GLY A 69 -6.23 9.58 -2.78
CA GLY A 69 -6.37 8.95 -1.47
C GLY A 69 -7.73 9.13 -0.77
N PRO A 70 -8.30 10.35 -0.64
CA PRO A 70 -9.57 10.52 0.05
C PRO A 70 -10.74 9.78 -0.62
N PRO A 71 -11.74 9.30 0.16
CA PRO A 71 -12.98 8.72 -0.37
C PRO A 71 -13.72 9.69 -1.31
N LEU A 72 -14.27 9.17 -2.40
CA LEU A 72 -14.94 9.99 -3.44
C LEU A 72 -16.03 10.91 -2.88
N ARG A 73 -16.90 10.39 -1.99
CA ARG A 73 -17.97 11.19 -1.37
C ARG A 73 -17.42 12.39 -0.63
N ARG A 74 -16.34 12.20 0.13
CA ARG A 74 -15.65 13.28 0.85
C ARG A 74 -15.04 14.31 -0.10
N SER A 75 -14.49 13.84 -1.22
CA SER A 75 -13.93 14.73 -2.25
C SER A 75 -15.02 15.58 -2.92
N TYR A 76 -16.14 14.98 -3.33
CA TYR A 76 -17.23 15.71 -3.96
C TYR A 76 -18.01 16.61 -2.99
N ALA A 77 -18.09 16.29 -1.71
CA ALA A 77 -18.71 17.12 -0.69
C ALA A 77 -18.04 18.51 -0.51
N LYS A 78 -16.81 18.69 -1.04
CA LYS A 78 -16.16 20.00 -1.09
C LYS A 78 -16.81 20.96 -2.09
N PHE A 79 -17.55 20.44 -3.07
CA PHE A 79 -18.14 21.20 -4.19
C PHE A 79 -19.65 21.09 -4.27
N LEU A 80 -20.21 20.05 -3.67
CA LEU A 80 -21.62 19.72 -3.72
C LEU A 80 -22.16 19.58 -2.29
N SER A 81 -23.25 20.28 -1.97
CA SER A 81 -23.92 20.18 -0.67
C SER A 81 -25.12 19.23 -0.68
N ASP A 82 -25.66 18.91 -1.87
CA ASP A 82 -26.80 18.03 -2.04
C ASP A 82 -26.32 16.55 -2.08
N PRO A 83 -26.75 15.70 -1.14
CA PRO A 83 -26.37 14.29 -1.11
C PRO A 83 -26.67 13.53 -2.41
N ALA A 84 -27.82 13.84 -3.07
CA ALA A 84 -28.18 13.19 -4.31
C ALA A 84 -27.21 13.54 -5.45
N LYS A 85 -26.72 14.80 -5.49
CA LYS A 85 -25.71 15.23 -6.46
C LYS A 85 -24.35 14.60 -6.16
N ILE A 86 -23.99 14.41 -4.89
CA ILE A 86 -22.77 13.72 -4.49
C ILE A 86 -22.81 12.27 -4.98
N GLU A 87 -23.91 11.54 -4.74
CA GLU A 87 -24.03 10.17 -5.23
C GLU A 87 -23.98 10.10 -6.76
N ARG A 88 -24.63 11.03 -7.45
CA ARG A 88 -24.54 11.14 -8.91
C ARG A 88 -23.11 11.36 -9.40
N ALA A 89 -22.35 12.22 -8.72
CA ALA A 89 -20.93 12.43 -9.02
C ALA A 89 -20.10 11.15 -8.84
N VAL A 90 -20.34 10.41 -7.75
CA VAL A 90 -19.67 9.13 -7.48
C VAL A 90 -20.00 8.10 -8.56
N GLU A 91 -21.26 8.01 -9.01
CA GLU A 91 -21.68 7.13 -10.12
C GLU A 91 -20.96 7.46 -11.42
N LEU A 92 -20.93 8.74 -11.81
CA LEU A 92 -20.26 9.21 -13.02
C LEU A 92 -18.75 8.90 -12.98
N TYR A 93 -18.11 9.21 -11.86
CA TYR A 93 -16.70 8.88 -11.64
C TYR A 93 -16.45 7.38 -11.80
N ARG A 94 -17.19 6.55 -11.06
CA ARG A 94 -17.02 5.09 -11.09
C ARG A 94 -17.22 4.52 -12.48
N ALA A 95 -18.25 4.97 -13.21
CA ALA A 95 -18.51 4.51 -14.58
C ALA A 95 -17.35 4.85 -15.53
N TYR A 96 -16.80 6.07 -15.44
CA TYR A 96 -15.66 6.49 -16.25
C TYR A 96 -14.38 5.77 -15.85
N TYR A 97 -14.08 5.74 -14.53
CA TYR A 97 -12.90 5.09 -13.99
C TYR A 97 -12.85 3.61 -14.37
N HIS A 98 -13.96 2.89 -14.20
CA HIS A 98 -14.05 1.48 -14.57
C HIS A 98 -13.79 1.23 -16.05
N LYS A 99 -14.31 2.12 -16.92
CA LYS A 99 -14.21 1.95 -18.38
C LYS A 99 -12.85 2.39 -18.95
N LYS A 100 -12.24 3.44 -18.38
CA LYS A 100 -11.05 4.09 -18.90
C LYS A 100 -9.98 4.33 -17.84
N GLY A 101 -10.31 5.05 -16.77
CA GLY A 101 -9.32 5.56 -15.82
C GLY A 101 -8.48 4.47 -15.15
N ARG A 102 -9.03 3.30 -14.88
CA ARG A 102 -8.29 2.20 -14.25
C ARG A 102 -7.12 1.66 -15.08
N HIS A 103 -7.16 1.85 -16.39
CA HIS A 103 -6.10 1.41 -17.31
C HIS A 103 -5.01 2.46 -17.48
N ASP A 104 -5.26 3.69 -17.01
CA ASP A 104 -4.28 4.77 -17.07
C ASP A 104 -3.52 4.87 -15.75
N CYS A 105 -2.74 3.84 -15.50
CA CYS A 105 -1.87 3.71 -14.33
C CYS A 105 -0.62 2.88 -14.68
N SER A 106 0.43 3.04 -13.89
CA SER A 106 1.68 2.29 -14.03
C SER A 106 2.29 1.94 -12.68
N LEU A 107 3.16 0.95 -12.64
CA LEU A 107 3.95 0.67 -11.44
C LEU A 107 4.96 1.79 -11.20
N TYR A 108 5.18 2.16 -9.94
CA TYR A 108 6.36 2.95 -9.60
C TYR A 108 7.65 2.16 -9.90
N PRO A 109 8.75 2.86 -10.26
CA PRO A 109 10.02 2.21 -10.54
C PRO A 109 10.49 1.34 -9.36
N GLY A 110 10.84 0.09 -9.64
CA GLY A 110 11.36 -0.87 -8.65
C GLY A 110 10.31 -1.62 -7.85
N VAL A 111 9.01 -1.39 -8.05
CA VAL A 111 7.95 -2.08 -7.28
C VAL A 111 7.96 -3.58 -7.52
N LYS A 112 8.10 -4.02 -8.76
CA LYS A 112 8.07 -5.46 -9.06
C LYS A 112 9.25 -6.19 -8.45
N GLU A 113 10.43 -5.60 -8.55
CA GLU A 113 11.67 -6.09 -7.97
C GLU A 113 11.59 -6.12 -6.42
N MET A 114 11.00 -5.08 -5.83
CA MET A 114 10.75 -5.01 -4.38
C MET A 114 9.85 -6.16 -3.93
N LEU A 115 8.68 -6.32 -4.56
CA LEU A 115 7.73 -7.38 -4.19
C LEU A 115 8.36 -8.77 -4.33
N GLN A 116 9.13 -9.00 -5.40
CA GLN A 116 9.85 -10.23 -5.61
C GLN A 116 10.86 -10.49 -4.49
N ALA A 117 11.72 -9.52 -4.19
CA ALA A 117 12.72 -9.65 -3.13
C ALA A 117 12.09 -9.97 -1.77
N LEU A 118 11.00 -9.28 -1.40
CA LEU A 118 10.30 -9.54 -0.14
C LEU A 118 9.69 -10.95 -0.10
N ARG A 119 9.15 -11.44 -1.22
CA ARG A 119 8.63 -12.82 -1.34
C ARG A 119 9.72 -13.87 -1.22
N GLU A 120 10.86 -13.66 -1.85
CA GLU A 120 12.03 -14.57 -1.79
C GLU A 120 12.56 -14.71 -0.35
N HIS A 121 12.40 -13.66 0.48
CA HIS A 121 12.72 -13.70 1.91
C HIS A 121 11.57 -14.24 2.79
N GLY A 122 10.49 -14.73 2.19
CA GLY A 122 9.39 -15.41 2.89
C GLY A 122 8.41 -14.50 3.64
N LEU A 123 8.40 -13.19 3.35
CA LEU A 123 7.42 -12.29 3.95
C LEU A 123 6.02 -12.53 3.37
N VAL A 124 5.01 -12.41 4.22
CA VAL A 124 3.61 -12.37 3.81
C VAL A 124 3.29 -10.97 3.30
N LEU A 125 2.76 -10.85 2.09
CA LEU A 125 2.42 -9.58 1.49
C LEU A 125 0.90 -9.45 1.35
N CYS A 126 0.35 -8.33 1.81
CA CYS A 126 -1.06 -8.00 1.65
C CYS A 126 -1.20 -6.57 1.09
N THR A 127 -2.23 -6.31 0.33
CA THR A 127 -2.64 -4.92 0.10
C THR A 127 -3.55 -4.44 1.22
N ALA A 128 -3.50 -3.16 1.55
CA ALA A 128 -4.38 -2.50 2.51
C ALA A 128 -4.76 -1.12 1.96
N THR A 129 -5.65 -1.08 0.96
CA THR A 129 -5.98 0.14 0.22
C THR A 129 -7.39 0.63 0.48
N SER A 130 -7.61 1.94 0.40
CA SER A 130 -8.94 2.55 0.40
C SER A 130 -9.72 2.32 -0.90
N LYS A 131 -9.07 1.77 -1.94
CA LYS A 131 -9.76 1.34 -3.15
C LYS A 131 -10.53 0.04 -2.91
N ALA A 132 -11.73 -0.08 -3.46
CA ALA A 132 -12.54 -1.29 -3.29
C ALA A 132 -11.87 -2.53 -3.92
N VAL A 133 -11.96 -3.67 -3.24
CA VAL A 133 -11.29 -4.93 -3.66
C VAL A 133 -11.62 -5.31 -5.10
N HIS A 134 -12.90 -5.21 -5.51
CA HIS A 134 -13.32 -5.56 -6.88
C HIS A 134 -12.76 -4.60 -7.95
N VAL A 135 -12.30 -3.41 -7.55
CA VAL A 135 -11.66 -2.42 -8.44
C VAL A 135 -10.15 -2.63 -8.50
N VAL A 136 -9.51 -2.83 -7.35
CA VAL A 136 -8.05 -2.93 -7.29
C VAL A 136 -7.53 -4.28 -7.82
N THR A 137 -8.26 -5.37 -7.60
CA THR A 137 -7.82 -6.72 -8.01
C THR A 137 -7.52 -6.81 -9.52
N PRO A 138 -8.43 -6.41 -10.44
CA PRO A 138 -8.10 -6.45 -11.86
C PRO A 138 -6.96 -5.52 -12.26
N ILE A 139 -6.76 -4.39 -11.59
CA ILE A 139 -5.62 -3.50 -11.84
C ILE A 139 -4.30 -4.21 -11.51
N LEU A 140 -4.20 -4.83 -10.34
CA LEU A 140 -3.00 -5.58 -9.95
C LEU A 140 -2.72 -6.76 -10.88
N GLN A 141 -3.78 -7.41 -11.40
CA GLN A 141 -3.66 -8.48 -12.40
C GLN A 141 -3.14 -7.94 -13.75
N GLU A 142 -3.71 -6.85 -14.25
CA GLU A 142 -3.27 -6.20 -15.50
C GLU A 142 -1.82 -5.72 -15.42
N LEU A 143 -1.37 -5.26 -14.24
CA LEU A 143 0.01 -4.85 -13.99
C LEU A 143 0.96 -6.03 -13.68
N GLY A 144 0.45 -7.26 -13.57
CA GLY A 144 1.24 -8.47 -13.35
C GLY A 144 1.91 -8.55 -11.98
N ILE A 145 1.25 -8.01 -10.95
CA ILE A 145 1.72 -8.04 -9.55
C ILE A 145 0.74 -8.68 -8.58
N ALA A 146 -0.46 -9.10 -9.01
CA ALA A 146 -1.45 -9.69 -8.11
C ALA A 146 -0.94 -10.94 -7.39
N ASP A 147 -0.16 -11.79 -8.07
CA ASP A 147 0.33 -13.07 -7.56
C ASP A 147 1.42 -12.93 -6.47
N PHE A 148 1.96 -11.72 -6.26
CA PHE A 148 2.87 -11.47 -5.14
C PHE A 148 2.13 -11.39 -3.79
N PHE A 149 0.82 -11.15 -3.79
CA PHE A 149 0.05 -10.92 -2.58
C PHE A 149 -0.65 -12.19 -2.09
N ASP A 150 -0.46 -12.52 -0.81
CA ASP A 150 -1.21 -13.57 -0.13
C ASP A 150 -2.68 -13.16 0.05
N LYS A 151 -2.92 -11.84 0.18
CA LYS A 151 -4.26 -11.26 0.29
C LYS A 151 -4.34 -9.89 -0.37
N ILE A 152 -5.42 -9.67 -1.10
CA ILE A 152 -5.79 -8.36 -1.62
C ILE A 152 -6.85 -7.78 -0.68
N GLY A 153 -6.41 -6.95 0.26
CA GLY A 153 -7.27 -6.19 1.18
C GLY A 153 -7.55 -4.80 0.64
N GLY A 154 -8.79 -4.36 0.82
CA GLY A 154 -9.25 -3.05 0.38
C GLY A 154 -10.64 -2.74 0.91
N ALA A 155 -11.19 -1.57 0.55
CA ALA A 155 -12.54 -1.18 0.92
C ALA A 155 -13.59 -2.17 0.39
N SER A 156 -14.73 -2.27 1.08
CA SER A 156 -15.87 -3.05 0.62
C SER A 156 -16.72 -2.26 -0.39
N GLU A 157 -17.47 -2.98 -1.21
CA GLU A 157 -18.35 -2.35 -2.21
C GLU A 157 -19.49 -1.55 -1.58
N ASP A 158 -20.02 -2.05 -0.47
CA ASP A 158 -21.10 -1.44 0.32
C ASP A 158 -20.63 -0.31 1.25
N ALA A 159 -19.33 0.01 1.23
CA ALA A 159 -18.68 0.99 2.09
C ALA A 159 -18.82 0.71 3.61
N SER A 160 -19.12 -0.52 4.02
CA SER A 160 -19.04 -0.92 5.43
C SER A 160 -17.59 -0.98 5.92
N ILE A 161 -16.63 -1.13 5.01
CA ILE A 161 -15.19 -1.01 5.20
C ILE A 161 -14.71 0.06 4.24
N ASP A 162 -14.48 1.31 4.69
CA ASP A 162 -14.15 2.45 3.83
C ASP A 162 -12.99 3.31 4.35
N THR A 163 -12.45 3.00 5.53
CA THR A 163 -11.27 3.66 6.09
C THR A 163 -10.06 2.74 6.09
N LYS A 164 -8.86 3.31 6.11
CA LYS A 164 -7.61 2.53 6.20
C LYS A 164 -7.61 1.64 7.43
N THR A 165 -8.02 2.18 8.57
CA THR A 165 -8.15 1.44 9.83
C THR A 165 -9.07 0.23 9.70
N ALA A 166 -10.26 0.41 9.11
CA ALA A 166 -11.21 -0.67 8.94
C ALA A 166 -10.69 -1.77 7.99
N VAL A 167 -9.96 -1.40 6.94
CA VAL A 167 -9.30 -2.35 6.03
C VAL A 167 -8.23 -3.16 6.77
N ILE A 168 -7.36 -2.49 7.54
CA ILE A 168 -6.32 -3.16 8.33
C ILE A 168 -6.97 -4.10 9.37
N GLN A 169 -7.96 -3.62 10.12
CA GLN A 169 -8.69 -4.45 11.08
C GLN A 169 -9.34 -5.67 10.44
N ASN A 170 -9.87 -5.52 9.21
CA ASN A 170 -10.45 -6.65 8.48
C ASN A 170 -9.40 -7.68 8.07
N LEU A 171 -8.21 -7.26 7.64
CA LEU A 171 -7.07 -8.15 7.36
C LEU A 171 -6.62 -8.89 8.62
N LEU A 172 -6.53 -8.20 9.76
CA LEU A 172 -6.09 -8.76 11.05
C LEU A 172 -7.07 -9.81 11.64
N LYS A 173 -8.29 -9.94 11.09
CA LYS A 173 -9.18 -11.06 11.46
C LYS A 173 -8.64 -12.41 10.99
N ASP A 174 -7.71 -12.43 10.04
CA ASP A 174 -7.05 -13.64 9.63
C ASP A 174 -6.09 -14.15 10.69
N HIS A 175 -6.35 -15.37 11.16
CA HIS A 175 -5.52 -16.02 12.18
C HIS A 175 -4.07 -16.21 11.74
N SER A 176 -3.78 -16.32 10.45
CA SER A 176 -2.42 -16.46 9.93
C SER A 176 -1.55 -15.22 10.12
N LEU A 177 -2.19 -14.05 10.35
CA LEU A 177 -1.54 -12.76 10.59
C LEU A 177 -1.43 -12.39 12.07
N LYS A 178 -2.14 -13.09 12.96
CA LYS A 178 -2.34 -12.70 14.36
C LYS A 178 -1.07 -12.56 15.19
N GLU A 179 -0.04 -13.38 14.88
CA GLU A 179 1.24 -13.36 15.62
C GLU A 179 2.38 -12.75 14.79
N LYS A 180 2.06 -12.16 13.64
CA LYS A 180 3.07 -11.57 12.76
C LYS A 180 3.38 -10.14 13.20
N LYS A 181 4.66 -9.78 13.14
CA LYS A 181 5.08 -8.40 13.23
C LYS A 181 4.89 -7.78 11.85
N ILE A 182 3.93 -6.85 11.75
CA ILE A 182 3.45 -6.30 10.49
C ILE A 182 3.96 -4.86 10.35
N LEU A 183 4.41 -4.50 9.14
CA LEU A 183 4.70 -3.13 8.75
C LEU A 183 3.63 -2.67 7.75
N MET A 184 2.95 -1.56 8.02
CA MET A 184 2.15 -0.84 7.03
C MET A 184 3.04 0.07 6.20
N VAL A 185 2.91 0.02 4.87
CA VAL A 185 3.64 0.88 3.94
C VAL A 185 2.64 1.70 3.14
N GLY A 186 2.79 3.02 3.17
CA GLY A 186 1.90 3.92 2.44
C GLY A 186 2.53 5.28 2.21
N ASP A 187 1.87 6.12 1.42
CA ASP A 187 2.36 7.45 1.03
C ASP A 187 1.56 8.59 1.63
N ARG A 188 0.49 8.29 2.39
CA ARG A 188 -0.40 9.31 2.97
C ARG A 188 -0.52 9.17 4.49
N ARG A 189 -0.92 10.27 5.13
CA ARG A 189 -1.23 10.30 6.57
C ARG A 189 -2.24 9.25 6.99
N ASP A 190 -3.22 8.93 6.12
CA ASP A 190 -4.28 7.97 6.45
C ASP A 190 -3.71 6.54 6.63
N ASP A 191 -2.59 6.22 5.97
CA ASP A 191 -1.85 4.96 6.17
C ASP A 191 -1.19 4.91 7.55
N MET A 192 -0.56 6.01 7.93
CA MET A 192 0.09 6.15 9.24
C MET A 192 -0.94 6.08 10.37
N ILE A 193 -2.06 6.82 10.23
CA ILE A 193 -3.17 6.81 11.20
C ILE A 193 -3.74 5.38 11.32
N GLY A 194 -4.08 4.76 10.19
CA GLY A 194 -4.66 3.41 10.18
C GLY A 194 -3.76 2.36 10.82
N ALA A 195 -2.45 2.45 10.58
CA ALA A 195 -1.46 1.60 11.23
C ALA A 195 -1.42 1.83 12.75
N ALA A 196 -1.29 3.09 13.18
CA ALA A 196 -1.22 3.45 14.60
C ALA A 196 -2.46 3.02 15.38
N GLU A 197 -3.67 3.22 14.84
CA GLU A 197 -4.93 2.79 15.44
C GLU A 197 -5.05 1.27 15.55
N CYS A 198 -4.32 0.52 14.72
CA CYS A 198 -4.25 -0.94 14.76
C CYS A 198 -3.02 -1.48 15.51
N GLY A 199 -2.19 -0.60 16.10
CA GLY A 199 -0.98 -1.00 16.83
C GLY A 199 0.13 -1.56 15.93
N LEU A 200 0.18 -1.14 14.67
CA LEU A 200 1.21 -1.54 13.70
C LEU A 200 2.26 -0.45 13.54
N ASP A 201 3.50 -0.86 13.25
CA ASP A 201 4.50 0.05 12.72
C ASP A 201 4.10 0.52 11.31
N ALA A 202 4.48 1.77 10.95
CA ALA A 202 4.23 2.31 9.61
C ALA A 202 5.51 2.90 9.00
N ALA A 203 5.73 2.64 7.71
CA ALA A 203 6.75 3.28 6.90
C ALA A 203 6.11 4.15 5.82
N GLY A 204 6.62 5.36 5.65
CA GLY A 204 6.21 6.28 4.60
C GLY A 204 7.03 6.10 3.33
N VAL A 205 6.42 6.22 2.15
CA VAL A 205 7.14 6.37 0.88
C VAL A 205 6.99 7.80 0.37
N LEU A 206 8.11 8.40 -0.07
CA LEU A 206 8.19 9.81 -0.46
C LEU A 206 8.14 10.02 -1.99
N TYR A 207 7.93 8.96 -2.75
CA TYR A 207 7.77 9.01 -4.20
C TYR A 207 6.31 9.00 -4.65
N GLY A 208 5.37 8.88 -3.70
CA GLY A 208 3.94 8.87 -3.92
C GLY A 208 3.31 10.27 -3.98
N TYR A 209 2.05 10.37 -3.61
CA TYR A 209 1.27 11.61 -3.64
C TYR A 209 1.44 12.46 -2.38
N GLY A 210 1.75 11.82 -1.24
CA GLY A 210 1.97 12.51 0.03
C GLY A 210 3.35 13.13 0.13
N SER A 211 3.46 14.18 0.95
CA SER A 211 4.74 14.83 1.22
C SER A 211 5.31 14.37 2.57
N ARG A 212 6.61 14.64 2.77
CA ARG A 212 7.26 14.42 4.07
C ARG A 212 6.53 15.15 5.19
N GLU A 213 6.14 16.39 4.95
CA GLU A 213 5.45 17.26 5.92
C GLU A 213 4.05 16.72 6.29
N GLU A 214 3.41 15.99 5.38
CA GLU A 214 2.14 15.30 5.65
C GLU A 214 2.32 14.07 6.55
N ILE A 215 3.40 13.31 6.36
CA ILE A 215 3.60 12.00 6.97
C ILE A 215 4.37 12.07 8.29
N GLU A 216 5.42 12.90 8.35
CA GLU A 216 6.37 12.99 9.48
C GLU A 216 5.71 13.24 10.84
N PRO A 217 4.62 14.06 10.97
CA PRO A 217 3.93 14.25 12.24
C PRO A 217 3.31 12.98 12.85
N TYR A 218 3.15 11.91 12.07
CA TYR A 218 2.62 10.61 12.53
C TYR A 218 3.71 9.62 12.92
N HIS A 219 4.99 10.06 12.96
CA HIS A 219 6.14 9.30 13.44
C HIS A 219 6.31 7.93 12.77
N PRO A 220 6.35 7.86 11.42
CA PRO A 220 6.67 6.62 10.74
C PRO A 220 8.04 6.10 11.20
N VAL A 221 8.18 4.78 11.33
CA VAL A 221 9.46 4.15 11.71
C VAL A 221 10.54 4.31 10.64
N TYR A 222 10.14 4.58 9.40
CA TYR A 222 11.04 4.86 8.28
C TYR A 222 10.33 5.68 7.19
N MET A 223 11.09 6.45 6.41
CA MET A 223 10.61 7.18 5.23
C MET A 223 11.54 6.94 4.05
N ALA A 224 11.10 6.10 3.11
CA ALA A 224 11.86 5.69 1.93
C ALA A 224 11.65 6.65 0.75
N LYS A 225 12.74 7.00 0.05
CA LYS A 225 12.69 7.82 -1.18
C LYS A 225 12.44 6.99 -2.44
N ASN A 226 12.64 5.68 -2.37
CA ASN A 226 12.46 4.73 -3.46
C ASN A 226 12.28 3.31 -2.92
N CYS A 227 11.89 2.37 -3.80
CA CYS A 227 11.66 0.98 -3.43
C CYS A 227 12.91 0.28 -2.88
N ASN A 228 14.11 0.61 -3.37
CA ASN A 228 15.35 -0.03 -2.90
C ASN A 228 15.66 0.35 -1.45
N GLU A 229 15.50 1.62 -1.06
CA GLU A 229 15.64 2.05 0.32
C GLU A 229 14.66 1.33 1.24
N LEU A 230 13.41 1.14 0.78
CA LEU A 230 12.38 0.43 1.56
C LEU A 230 12.73 -1.05 1.74
N VAL A 231 13.20 -1.73 0.68
CA VAL A 231 13.64 -3.14 0.75
C VAL A 231 14.79 -3.30 1.74
N ASN A 232 15.82 -2.45 1.64
CA ASN A 232 16.97 -2.51 2.54
C ASN A 232 16.54 -2.34 4.00
N TYR A 233 15.68 -1.35 4.28
CA TYR A 233 15.14 -1.16 5.63
C TYR A 233 14.36 -2.37 6.15
N ILE A 234 13.53 -3.00 5.31
CA ILE A 234 12.72 -4.15 5.72
C ILE A 234 13.58 -5.39 5.97
N LEU A 235 14.58 -5.64 5.11
CA LEU A 235 15.37 -6.87 5.15
C LEU A 235 16.59 -6.77 6.05
N GLU A 236 17.25 -5.60 6.09
CA GLU A 236 18.53 -5.41 6.80
C GLU A 236 18.37 -4.66 8.13
N GLY A 237 17.23 -3.98 8.33
CA GLY A 237 17.03 -3.07 9.45
C GLY A 237 17.74 -1.72 9.25
N ASP A 238 17.70 -0.86 10.27
CA ASP A 238 18.45 0.40 10.25
C ASP A 238 19.95 0.09 10.35
N SER A 239 20.69 0.35 9.27
CA SER A 239 22.15 0.21 9.23
C SER A 239 22.87 1.27 10.07
N ASN A 240 22.15 2.02 10.93
CA ASN A 240 22.62 3.16 11.72
C ASN A 240 22.50 2.93 13.26
N GLU A 241 22.43 1.68 13.75
CA GLU A 241 22.63 1.38 15.17
C GLU A 241 24.06 0.90 15.46
#